data_8822ac315184a9fd6152e2a669fc5161
#
_entry.id   8822ac315184a9fd6152e2a669fc5161
#
_cell.length_a   1.000
_cell.length_b   1.000
_cell.length_c   1.000
_cell.angle_alpha   90.00
_cell.angle_beta   90.00
_cell.angle_gamma   90.00
#
_symmetry.space_group_name_H-M   'P 1'
#
loop_
_entity.id
_entity.type
_entity.pdbx_description
1 polymer ?
#
loop_
_entity_poly.entity_id
_entity_poly.type
_entity_poly.pdbx_seq_one_letter_code
_entity_poly.pdbx_strand_id
1 'polypeptide(L)'
;MTPLSDELLDEIDSVLTSFVRLYEQDTLSYRIVSRVKGLFHVAAPHYLIISGEGSEGEEESAGFLFEQLALWLNSQNLGSVWLGASRDGEGRNQKGDLIVIGFGKPADSPHRGRDQFKRKPLNDVTNDVDDSLIQAAALAPSGLNKQPWYFHKEEDRVLVYLQNLKAPLSLLYTLTRIDIGIALAHYMLACNEEGKSFMFIPSSELPPLRGYTSFGIIKSDLLQ
;
A
#
# COMPACT_ATOMS: atom_id res chain seq x y z
N MET A 1 -20.00 -17.03 -3.87
CA MET A 1 -19.36 -16.33 -2.72
C MET A 1 -20.46 -15.61 -1.98
N THR A 2 -20.44 -15.68 -0.66
CA THR A 2 -21.46 -15.04 0.18
C THR A 2 -21.05 -13.57 0.38
N PRO A 3 -21.93 -12.60 0.10
CA PRO A 3 -21.70 -11.20 0.47
C PRO A 3 -21.46 -11.05 1.97
N LEU A 4 -20.71 -10.02 2.35
CA LEU A 4 -20.59 -9.59 3.74
C LEU A 4 -21.87 -8.89 4.18
N SER A 5 -22.09 -8.77 5.50
CA SER A 5 -23.25 -8.05 6.01
C SER A 5 -23.12 -6.54 5.80
N ASP A 6 -24.25 -5.84 5.75
CA ASP A 6 -24.26 -4.39 5.59
C ASP A 6 -23.58 -3.70 6.77
N GLU A 7 -23.74 -4.24 8.00
CA GLU A 7 -23.08 -3.70 9.20
C GLU A 7 -21.53 -3.72 9.05
N LEU A 8 -20.97 -4.78 8.47
CA LEU A 8 -19.53 -4.86 8.25
C LEU A 8 -19.04 -3.93 7.13
N LEU A 9 -19.88 -3.71 6.11
CA LEU A 9 -19.59 -2.74 5.07
C LEU A 9 -19.64 -1.30 5.59
N ASP A 10 -20.61 -0.99 6.47
CA ASP A 10 -20.70 0.31 7.15
C ASP A 10 -19.54 0.54 8.13
N GLU A 11 -18.99 -0.52 8.74
CA GLU A 11 -17.82 -0.44 9.61
C GLU A 11 -16.56 0.01 8.85
N ILE A 12 -16.45 -0.30 7.55
CA ILE A 12 -15.33 0.14 6.70
C ILE A 12 -15.23 1.67 6.67
N ASP A 13 -16.33 2.40 6.56
CA ASP A 13 -16.36 3.87 6.58
C ASP A 13 -15.83 4.40 7.92
N SER A 14 -16.30 3.83 9.00
CA SER A 14 -15.89 4.22 10.36
C SER A 14 -14.39 4.00 10.59
N VAL A 15 -13.89 2.83 10.17
CA VAL A 15 -12.48 2.46 10.34
C VAL A 15 -11.57 3.34 9.49
N LEU A 16 -11.92 3.60 8.23
CA LEU A 16 -11.14 4.46 7.35
C LEU A 16 -10.97 5.88 7.88
N THR A 17 -11.96 6.40 8.60
CA THR A 17 -11.84 7.72 9.24
C THR A 17 -10.87 7.74 10.41
N SER A 18 -10.58 6.59 11.03
CA SER A 18 -9.67 6.44 12.17
C SER A 18 -8.22 6.21 11.75
N PHE A 19 -7.98 5.84 10.51
CA PHE A 19 -6.64 5.51 10.02
C PHE A 19 -5.76 6.75 9.83
N VAL A 20 -4.47 6.55 10.00
CA VAL A 20 -3.46 7.58 9.74
C VAL A 20 -3.43 7.89 8.25
N ARG A 21 -3.35 9.19 7.91
CA ARG A 21 -3.18 9.64 6.53
C ARG A 21 -1.71 9.97 6.27
N LEU A 22 -1.23 9.70 5.06
CA LEU A 22 0.14 10.04 4.67
C LEU A 22 0.30 11.55 4.51
N TYR A 23 -0.73 12.19 3.95
CA TYR A 23 -0.83 13.65 3.80
C TYR A 23 -2.17 14.13 4.33
N GLU A 24 -2.19 15.27 5.03
CA GLU A 24 -3.41 15.84 5.63
C GLU A 24 -4.47 16.25 4.59
N GLN A 25 -4.04 16.56 3.36
CA GLN A 25 -4.87 17.13 2.31
C GLN A 25 -5.24 16.14 1.21
N ASP A 26 -5.10 14.81 1.46
CA ASP A 26 -5.49 13.85 0.44
C ASP A 26 -7.02 13.84 0.23
N THR A 27 -7.43 13.80 -1.05
CA THR A 27 -8.83 13.87 -1.49
C THR A 27 -9.34 12.52 -1.98
N LEU A 28 -8.85 11.44 -1.37
CA LEU A 28 -9.22 10.10 -1.76
C LEU A 28 -10.69 9.80 -1.44
N SER A 29 -11.35 9.17 -2.39
CA SER A 29 -12.68 8.62 -2.26
C SER A 29 -12.68 7.15 -2.67
N TYR A 30 -13.75 6.43 -2.31
CA TYR A 30 -13.92 5.06 -2.76
C TYR A 30 -15.39 4.72 -2.97
N ARG A 31 -15.62 3.63 -3.70
CA ARG A 31 -16.91 3.02 -3.84
C ARG A 31 -16.80 1.49 -3.85
N ILE A 32 -17.79 0.82 -3.29
CA ILE A 32 -17.86 -0.63 -3.30
C ILE A 32 -18.77 -1.08 -4.44
N VAL A 33 -18.30 -2.06 -5.22
CA VAL A 33 -19.02 -2.66 -6.34
C VAL A 33 -18.98 -4.18 -6.25
N SER A 34 -19.94 -4.85 -6.86
CA SER A 34 -20.03 -6.33 -6.87
C SER A 34 -19.26 -6.97 -8.02
N ARG A 35 -18.80 -6.17 -9.00
CA ARG A 35 -18.17 -6.70 -10.22
C ARG A 35 -17.07 -5.78 -10.75
N VAL A 36 -15.96 -6.39 -11.15
CA VAL A 36 -14.86 -5.72 -11.85
C VAL A 36 -14.48 -6.49 -13.11
N LYS A 37 -13.78 -5.80 -14.01
CA LYS A 37 -13.11 -6.37 -15.20
C LYS A 37 -11.63 -6.02 -15.13
N GLY A 38 -10.76 -6.94 -15.48
CA GLY A 38 -9.32 -6.70 -15.45
C GLY A 38 -8.52 -7.85 -16.04
N LEU A 39 -7.21 -7.63 -16.14
CA LEU A 39 -6.27 -8.63 -16.65
C LEU A 39 -6.15 -9.85 -15.70
N PHE A 40 -6.19 -9.57 -14.40
CA PHE A 40 -6.15 -10.60 -13.36
C PHE A 40 -7.52 -10.68 -12.70
N HIS A 41 -8.17 -11.82 -12.85
CA HIS A 41 -9.47 -12.05 -12.25
C HIS A 41 -9.30 -12.81 -10.94
N VAL A 42 -9.57 -12.11 -9.84
CA VAL A 42 -9.78 -12.74 -8.53
C VAL A 42 -11.26 -12.57 -8.19
N ALA A 43 -11.94 -13.69 -8.01
CA ALA A 43 -13.34 -13.64 -7.64
C ALA A 43 -13.48 -13.25 -6.17
N ALA A 44 -14.22 -12.18 -5.90
CA ALA A 44 -14.57 -11.70 -4.57
C ALA A 44 -16.03 -11.25 -4.55
N PRO A 45 -16.71 -11.27 -3.38
CA PRO A 45 -18.08 -10.76 -3.29
C PRO A 45 -18.13 -9.24 -3.39
N HIS A 46 -17.06 -8.54 -3.01
CA HIS A 46 -16.98 -7.09 -3.00
C HIS A 46 -15.65 -6.61 -3.59
N TYR A 47 -15.69 -5.46 -4.27
CA TYR A 47 -14.53 -4.77 -4.79
C TYR A 47 -14.63 -3.30 -4.42
N LEU A 48 -13.59 -2.78 -3.82
CA LEU A 48 -13.46 -1.39 -3.46
C LEU A 48 -12.62 -0.72 -4.55
N ILE A 49 -13.16 0.29 -5.22
CA ILE A 49 -12.48 1.09 -6.23
C ILE A 49 -12.06 2.39 -5.57
N ILE A 50 -10.77 2.67 -5.55
CA ILE A 50 -10.18 3.86 -4.96
C ILE A 50 -10.01 4.90 -6.06
N SER A 51 -10.41 6.13 -5.78
CA SER A 51 -10.36 7.25 -6.71
C SER A 51 -9.74 8.48 -6.05
N GLY A 52 -9.02 9.28 -6.85
CA GLY A 52 -8.49 10.58 -6.50
C GLY A 52 -9.02 11.67 -7.44
N GLU A 53 -8.64 12.91 -7.20
CA GLU A 53 -9.01 14.08 -8.01
C GLU A 53 -7.91 14.51 -8.99
N GLY A 54 -6.76 13.85 -8.97
CA GLY A 54 -5.57 14.12 -9.80
C GLY A 54 -4.56 15.03 -9.10
N SER A 55 -4.58 15.09 -7.79
CA SER A 55 -3.61 15.82 -6.98
C SER A 55 -2.28 15.06 -6.84
N GLU A 56 -1.19 15.76 -6.62
CA GLU A 56 0.10 15.14 -6.36
C GLU A 56 0.05 14.37 -5.03
N GLY A 57 0.56 13.15 -5.03
CA GLY A 57 0.63 12.31 -3.82
C GLY A 57 -0.53 11.35 -3.63
N GLU A 58 -1.58 11.40 -4.45
CA GLU A 58 -2.76 10.55 -4.30
C GLU A 58 -2.46 9.06 -4.46
N GLU A 59 -1.54 8.69 -5.33
CA GLU A 59 -1.21 7.27 -5.54
C GLU A 59 -0.59 6.66 -4.27
N GLU A 60 0.43 7.29 -3.70
CA GLU A 60 1.04 6.78 -2.46
C GLU A 60 0.11 6.92 -1.26
N SER A 61 -0.71 7.97 -1.20
CA SER A 61 -1.77 8.09 -0.19
C SER A 61 -2.79 6.96 -0.29
N ALA A 62 -3.19 6.57 -1.50
CA ALA A 62 -4.08 5.43 -1.72
C ALA A 62 -3.45 4.13 -1.22
N GLY A 63 -2.17 3.89 -1.56
CA GLY A 63 -1.42 2.74 -1.05
C GLY A 63 -1.36 2.73 0.48
N PHE A 64 -1.00 3.87 1.08
CA PHE A 64 -0.81 4.01 2.52
C PHE A 64 -2.11 3.84 3.32
N LEU A 65 -3.18 4.52 2.92
CA LEU A 65 -4.45 4.48 3.63
C LEU A 65 -5.14 3.12 3.49
N PHE A 66 -5.21 2.60 2.26
CA PHE A 66 -5.98 1.39 2.01
C PHE A 66 -5.21 0.09 2.30
N GLU A 67 -3.90 0.13 2.51
CA GLU A 67 -3.20 -1.02 3.10
C GLU A 67 -3.54 -1.18 4.58
N GLN A 68 -3.75 -0.11 5.33
CA GLN A 68 -4.27 -0.21 6.70
C GLN A 68 -5.64 -0.90 6.70
N LEU A 69 -6.51 -0.58 5.72
CA LEU A 69 -7.79 -1.30 5.55
C LEU A 69 -7.58 -2.78 5.21
N ALA A 70 -6.64 -3.10 4.31
CA ALA A 70 -6.36 -4.48 3.93
C ALA A 70 -5.88 -5.32 5.13
N LEU A 71 -5.04 -4.74 5.98
CA LEU A 71 -4.57 -5.36 7.22
C LEU A 71 -5.68 -5.47 8.27
N TRP A 72 -6.54 -4.43 8.40
CA TRP A 72 -7.72 -4.49 9.27
C TRP A 72 -8.68 -5.59 8.81
N LEU A 73 -8.99 -5.69 7.52
CA LEU A 73 -9.81 -6.79 6.99
C LEU A 73 -9.22 -8.15 7.35
N ASN A 74 -7.89 -8.30 7.27
CA ASN A 74 -7.20 -9.51 7.67
C ASN A 74 -7.40 -9.81 9.16
N SER A 75 -7.36 -8.81 10.05
CA SER A 75 -7.63 -8.98 11.48
C SER A 75 -9.07 -9.42 11.77
N GLN A 76 -10.02 -9.10 10.86
CA GLN A 76 -11.40 -9.57 10.89
C GLN A 76 -11.59 -10.96 10.24
N ASN A 77 -10.51 -11.70 9.98
CA ASN A 77 -10.52 -12.97 9.25
C ASN A 77 -11.07 -12.87 7.82
N LEU A 78 -10.95 -11.72 7.17
CA LEU A 78 -11.28 -11.48 5.77
C LEU A 78 -10.02 -11.49 4.91
N GLY A 79 -10.16 -11.95 3.67
CA GLY A 79 -9.12 -11.85 2.67
C GLY A 79 -9.26 -10.60 1.84
N SER A 80 -8.14 -10.03 1.42
CA SER A 80 -8.09 -8.92 0.47
C SER A 80 -7.01 -9.13 -0.58
N VAL A 81 -7.16 -8.48 -1.73
CA VAL A 81 -6.18 -8.53 -2.82
C VAL A 81 -6.20 -7.24 -3.62
N TRP A 82 -5.02 -6.67 -3.86
CA TRP A 82 -4.81 -5.53 -4.74
C TRP A 82 -4.89 -5.95 -6.23
N LEU A 83 -5.68 -5.23 -7.03
CA LEU A 83 -5.98 -5.55 -8.42
C LEU A 83 -5.61 -4.35 -9.33
N GLY A 84 -4.34 -4.16 -9.57
CA GLY A 84 -3.77 -3.00 -10.26
C GLY A 84 -4.15 -2.82 -11.74
N ALA A 85 -4.77 -3.80 -12.39
CA ALA A 85 -5.21 -3.71 -13.78
C ALA A 85 -6.71 -3.97 -13.91
N SER A 86 -7.48 -3.61 -12.88
CA SER A 86 -8.93 -3.82 -12.82
C SER A 86 -9.68 -2.49 -12.85
N ARG A 87 -10.93 -2.54 -13.30
CA ARG A 87 -11.86 -1.42 -13.41
C ARG A 87 -13.28 -1.86 -13.16
N ASP A 88 -14.20 -0.90 -12.95
CA ASP A 88 -15.62 -1.19 -12.77
C ASP A 88 -16.18 -2.09 -13.89
N GLY A 89 -16.77 -3.21 -13.51
CA GLY A 89 -17.33 -4.21 -14.43
C GLY A 89 -18.61 -3.76 -15.11
N GLU A 90 -19.30 -2.78 -14.57
CA GLU A 90 -20.53 -2.20 -15.11
C GLU A 90 -20.29 -0.97 -15.97
N GLY A 91 -19.00 -0.59 -16.16
CA GLY A 91 -18.63 0.50 -17.04
C GLY A 91 -18.74 1.90 -16.43
N ARG A 92 -18.96 2.01 -15.13
CA ARG A 92 -19.03 3.27 -14.39
C ARG A 92 -17.64 3.80 -13.99
N ASN A 93 -16.66 3.64 -14.90
CA ASN A 93 -15.30 4.10 -14.64
C ASN A 93 -15.25 5.63 -14.53
N GLN A 94 -14.50 6.13 -13.55
CA GLN A 94 -14.24 7.55 -13.36
C GLN A 94 -12.80 7.86 -13.76
N LYS A 95 -12.55 9.08 -14.22
CA LYS A 95 -11.21 9.51 -14.65
C LYS A 95 -10.16 9.39 -13.55
N GLY A 96 -10.59 9.56 -12.30
CA GLY A 96 -9.74 9.48 -11.11
C GLY A 96 -9.59 8.07 -10.52
N ASP A 97 -10.15 7.01 -11.14
CA ASP A 97 -9.99 5.64 -10.62
C ASP A 97 -8.51 5.23 -10.65
N LEU A 98 -7.93 4.95 -9.48
CA LEU A 98 -6.52 4.64 -9.26
C LEU A 98 -6.28 3.12 -9.24
N ILE A 99 -7.02 2.40 -8.39
CA ILE A 99 -6.78 0.98 -8.13
C ILE A 99 -8.01 0.32 -7.50
N VAL A 100 -8.05 -1.01 -7.55
CA VAL A 100 -9.12 -1.83 -6.99
C VAL A 100 -8.57 -2.76 -5.92
N ILE A 101 -9.34 -2.97 -4.85
CA ILE A 101 -9.13 -4.03 -3.87
C ILE A 101 -10.34 -4.96 -3.90
N GLY A 102 -10.12 -6.27 -4.19
CA GLY A 102 -11.12 -7.30 -3.99
C GLY A 102 -11.06 -7.83 -2.57
N PHE A 103 -12.20 -8.02 -1.91
CA PHE A 103 -12.23 -8.51 -0.52
C PHE A 103 -13.47 -9.35 -0.22
N GLY A 104 -13.36 -10.17 0.84
CA GLY A 104 -14.43 -11.03 1.29
C GLY A 104 -13.95 -12.17 2.15
N LYS A 105 -14.87 -13.08 2.52
CA LYS A 105 -14.52 -14.25 3.30
C LYS A 105 -13.72 -15.26 2.46
N PRO A 106 -12.48 -15.57 2.82
CA PRO A 106 -11.65 -16.51 2.08
C PRO A 106 -12.09 -17.96 2.36
N ALA A 107 -11.70 -18.89 1.48
CA ALA A 107 -11.92 -20.32 1.68
C ALA A 107 -11.04 -20.89 2.80
N ASP A 108 -9.80 -20.42 2.87
CA ASP A 108 -8.81 -20.79 3.87
C ASP A 108 -8.48 -19.60 4.78
N SER A 109 -7.72 -19.84 5.88
CA SER A 109 -7.28 -18.77 6.76
C SER A 109 -6.53 -17.68 5.97
N PRO A 110 -6.87 -16.39 6.13
CA PRO A 110 -6.14 -15.30 5.50
C PRO A 110 -4.78 -15.07 6.17
N HIS A 111 -4.57 -15.59 7.37
CA HIS A 111 -3.33 -15.41 8.12
C HIS A 111 -2.21 -16.27 7.57
N ARG A 112 -1.06 -15.67 7.37
CA ARG A 112 0.15 -16.33 6.88
C ARG A 112 1.34 -16.02 7.77
N GLY A 113 2.19 -17.01 7.98
CA GLY A 113 3.48 -16.81 8.64
C GLY A 113 4.44 -16.02 7.73
N ARG A 114 5.41 -15.36 8.36
CA ARG A 114 6.40 -14.52 7.66
C ARG A 114 7.17 -15.28 6.56
N ASP A 115 7.46 -16.54 6.77
CA ASP A 115 8.14 -17.46 5.85
C ASP A 115 7.32 -17.80 4.60
N GLN A 116 6.02 -17.57 4.62
CA GLN A 116 5.11 -17.81 3.50
C GLN A 116 5.06 -16.65 2.49
N PHE A 117 5.68 -15.51 2.82
CA PHE A 117 5.77 -14.36 1.93
C PHE A 117 7.01 -14.47 1.02
N LYS A 118 6.79 -14.57 -0.28
CA LYS A 118 7.88 -14.50 -1.27
C LYS A 118 8.26 -13.03 -1.46
N ARG A 119 9.37 -12.61 -0.86
CA ARG A 119 9.91 -11.25 -0.99
C ARG A 119 11.34 -11.29 -1.49
N LYS A 120 11.84 -10.15 -1.98
CA LYS A 120 13.25 -9.96 -2.29
C LYS A 120 14.11 -10.20 -1.04
N PRO A 121 15.37 -10.64 -1.19
CA PRO A 121 16.33 -10.58 -0.09
C PRO A 121 16.42 -9.15 0.47
N LEU A 122 16.54 -9.01 1.78
CA LEU A 122 16.58 -7.67 2.41
C LEU A 122 17.71 -6.80 1.85
N ASN A 123 18.87 -7.38 1.58
CA ASN A 123 20.00 -6.65 0.96
C ASN A 123 19.68 -6.00 -0.40
N ASP A 124 18.61 -6.44 -1.09
CA ASP A 124 18.19 -5.86 -2.36
C ASP A 124 17.29 -4.63 -2.16
N VAL A 125 16.79 -4.40 -0.95
CA VAL A 125 15.82 -3.34 -0.64
C VAL A 125 16.27 -2.41 0.50
N THR A 126 17.39 -2.69 1.15
CA THR A 126 17.96 -1.84 2.19
C THR A 126 19.47 -2.05 2.37
N ASN A 127 20.14 -1.06 2.99
CA ASN A 127 21.50 -1.16 3.49
C ASN A 127 21.59 -1.63 4.96
N ASP A 128 20.47 -1.71 5.68
CA ASP A 128 20.38 -2.18 7.07
C ASP A 128 19.33 -3.29 7.20
N VAL A 129 19.81 -4.53 7.15
CA VAL A 129 18.96 -5.73 7.18
C VAL A 129 18.42 -6.06 8.58
N ASP A 130 19.00 -5.46 9.62
CA ASP A 130 18.64 -5.73 11.01
C ASP A 130 17.60 -4.73 11.54
N ASP A 131 17.31 -3.65 10.82
CA ASP A 131 16.27 -2.68 11.18
C ASP A 131 14.88 -3.31 11.09
N SER A 132 14.20 -3.45 12.23
CA SER A 132 12.87 -4.09 12.36
C SER A 132 11.78 -3.35 11.56
N LEU A 133 11.83 -2.02 11.49
CA LEU A 133 10.86 -1.20 10.79
C LEU A 133 10.98 -1.39 9.27
N ILE A 134 12.21 -1.43 8.76
CA ILE A 134 12.47 -1.71 7.35
C ILE A 134 12.11 -3.16 7.00
N GLN A 135 12.37 -4.12 7.92
CA GLN A 135 11.93 -5.50 7.73
C GLN A 135 10.40 -5.60 7.60
N ALA A 136 9.65 -4.84 8.38
CA ALA A 136 8.19 -4.78 8.27
C ALA A 136 7.75 -4.19 6.92
N ALA A 137 8.34 -3.07 6.50
CA ALA A 137 8.08 -2.47 5.18
C ALA A 137 8.40 -3.43 4.02
N ALA A 138 9.46 -4.23 4.14
CA ALA A 138 9.83 -5.21 3.11
C ALA A 138 8.84 -6.38 2.98
N LEU A 139 7.94 -6.59 3.95
CA LEU A 139 6.85 -7.57 3.84
C LEU A 139 5.65 -7.06 3.04
N ALA A 140 5.57 -5.79 2.72
CA ALA A 140 4.49 -5.17 1.99
C ALA A 140 4.22 -5.85 0.65
N PRO A 141 2.95 -6.03 0.22
CA PRO A 141 2.64 -6.47 -1.13
C PRO A 141 2.98 -5.41 -2.16
N SER A 142 3.16 -5.82 -3.42
CA SER A 142 3.39 -4.90 -4.53
C SER A 142 2.91 -5.48 -5.85
N GLY A 143 2.67 -4.63 -6.83
CA GLY A 143 2.28 -5.02 -8.17
C GLY A 143 3.29 -6.02 -8.77
N LEU A 144 2.79 -7.18 -9.22
CA LEU A 144 3.60 -8.28 -9.73
C LEU A 144 4.74 -8.71 -8.77
N ASN A 145 4.60 -8.43 -7.48
CA ASN A 145 5.62 -8.68 -6.44
C ASN A 145 6.99 -8.03 -6.76
N LYS A 146 6.98 -6.85 -7.39
CA LYS A 146 8.20 -6.15 -7.83
C LYS A 146 8.97 -5.48 -6.71
N GLN A 147 8.30 -5.11 -5.61
CA GLN A 147 8.93 -4.45 -4.47
C GLN A 147 9.86 -3.32 -4.95
N PRO A 148 9.29 -2.25 -5.57
CA PRO A 148 10.07 -1.27 -6.31
C PRO A 148 10.65 -0.17 -5.42
N TRP A 149 11.00 -0.49 -4.20
CA TRP A 149 11.52 0.43 -3.19
C TRP A 149 12.94 0.08 -2.77
N TYR A 150 13.63 1.08 -2.21
CA TYR A 150 14.87 0.91 -1.47
C TYR A 150 14.89 1.87 -0.29
N PHE A 151 15.12 1.35 0.90
CA PHE A 151 15.20 2.09 2.17
C PHE A 151 16.67 2.20 2.58
N HIS A 152 17.23 3.41 2.52
CA HIS A 152 18.60 3.66 2.93
C HIS A 152 18.61 4.25 4.33
N LYS A 153 19.00 3.43 5.31
CA LYS A 153 19.11 3.83 6.71
C LYS A 153 20.32 4.73 6.90
N GLU A 154 20.10 5.88 7.48
CA GLU A 154 21.10 6.76 8.08
C GLU A 154 20.91 6.77 9.61
N GLU A 155 21.72 7.52 10.34
CA GLU A 155 21.73 7.49 11.81
C GLU A 155 20.38 7.88 12.41
N ASP A 156 19.74 8.96 11.89
CA ASP A 156 18.53 9.59 12.44
C ASP A 156 17.33 9.54 11.49
N ARG A 157 17.46 8.93 10.31
CA ARG A 157 16.41 8.92 9.29
C ARG A 157 16.57 7.77 8.29
N VAL A 158 15.52 7.52 7.54
CA VAL A 158 15.55 6.59 6.41
C VAL A 158 15.24 7.34 5.12
N LEU A 159 16.16 7.29 4.16
CA LEU A 159 15.94 7.81 2.81
C LEU A 159 15.19 6.77 2.00
N VAL A 160 14.12 7.21 1.34
CA VAL A 160 13.22 6.35 0.57
C VAL A 160 13.42 6.62 -0.92
N TYR A 161 13.66 5.55 -1.66
CA TYR A 161 13.88 5.60 -3.10
C TYR A 161 12.90 4.69 -3.83
N LEU A 162 12.49 5.11 -5.03
CA LEU A 162 11.64 4.33 -5.92
C LEU A 162 12.43 3.87 -7.14
N GLN A 163 12.37 2.57 -7.45
CA GLN A 163 13.10 1.97 -8.55
C GLN A 163 12.64 2.52 -9.90
N ASN A 164 13.58 2.93 -10.75
CA ASN A 164 13.30 3.37 -12.10
C ASN A 164 12.91 2.19 -12.97
N LEU A 165 11.66 2.16 -13.43
CA LEU A 165 11.18 1.15 -14.34
C LEU A 165 11.60 1.49 -15.79
N LYS A 166 12.14 0.50 -16.51
CA LYS A 166 12.43 0.61 -17.94
C LYS A 166 11.16 0.34 -18.74
N ALA A 167 11.05 0.94 -19.94
CA ALA A 167 9.97 0.65 -20.87
C ALA A 167 9.94 -0.87 -21.20
N PRO A 168 8.75 -1.50 -21.36
CA PRO A 168 7.42 -0.89 -21.31
C PRO A 168 6.86 -0.75 -19.88
N LEU A 169 7.54 -1.19 -18.85
CA LEU A 169 7.08 -1.19 -17.46
C LEU A 169 6.97 0.22 -16.85
N SER A 170 7.58 1.24 -17.49
CA SER A 170 7.40 2.64 -17.09
C SER A 170 5.94 3.12 -17.15
N LEU A 171 5.09 2.45 -17.94
CA LEU A 171 3.64 2.70 -17.95
C LEU A 171 2.95 2.29 -16.63
N LEU A 172 3.63 1.53 -15.78
CA LEU A 172 3.16 1.11 -14.46
C LEU A 172 3.64 2.06 -13.33
N TYR A 173 4.13 3.26 -13.68
CA TYR A 173 4.70 4.19 -12.68
C TYR A 173 3.69 4.55 -11.57
N THR A 174 2.44 4.79 -11.93
CA THR A 174 1.34 5.00 -10.96
C THR A 174 1.23 3.84 -9.96
N LEU A 175 1.31 2.60 -10.43
CA LEU A 175 1.25 1.43 -9.54
C LEU A 175 2.46 1.35 -8.61
N THR A 176 3.65 1.80 -9.04
CA THR A 176 4.83 1.80 -8.15
C THR A 176 4.72 2.86 -7.04
N ARG A 177 4.02 3.97 -7.28
CA ARG A 177 3.71 4.96 -6.23
C ARG A 177 2.70 4.40 -5.23
N ILE A 178 1.71 3.65 -5.67
CA ILE A 178 0.81 2.90 -4.77
C ILE A 178 1.61 1.88 -3.95
N ASP A 179 2.49 1.10 -4.60
CA ASP A 179 3.31 0.09 -3.95
C ASP A 179 4.19 0.68 -2.82
N ILE A 180 4.80 1.85 -3.04
CA ILE A 180 5.60 2.49 -1.97
C ILE A 180 4.71 2.99 -0.82
N GLY A 181 3.52 3.51 -1.11
CA GLY A 181 2.54 3.87 -0.08
C GLY A 181 2.17 2.68 0.80
N ILE A 182 1.94 1.51 0.19
CA ILE A 182 1.70 0.25 0.92
C ILE A 182 2.89 -0.08 1.85
N ALA A 183 4.13 0.04 1.35
CA ALA A 183 5.32 -0.23 2.16
C ALA A 183 5.50 0.78 3.31
N LEU A 184 5.17 2.05 3.09
CA LEU A 184 5.17 3.09 4.14
C LEU A 184 4.12 2.81 5.23
N ALA A 185 2.95 2.25 4.87
CA ALA A 185 1.94 1.84 5.86
C ALA A 185 2.48 0.74 6.78
N HIS A 186 3.14 -0.27 6.23
CA HIS A 186 3.80 -1.32 7.02
C HIS A 186 4.89 -0.74 7.95
N TYR A 187 5.71 0.20 7.44
CA TYR A 187 6.72 0.89 8.26
C TYR A 187 6.08 1.65 9.42
N MET A 188 5.04 2.45 9.14
CA MET A 188 4.31 3.24 10.15
C MET A 188 3.67 2.36 11.22
N LEU A 189 3.04 1.26 10.83
CA LEU A 189 2.44 0.32 11.80
C LEU A 189 3.50 -0.31 12.70
N ALA A 190 4.68 -0.65 12.16
CA ALA A 190 5.79 -1.13 12.96
C ALA A 190 6.34 -0.05 13.91
N CYS A 191 6.37 1.23 13.49
CA CYS A 191 6.67 2.34 14.41
C CYS A 191 5.70 2.37 15.59
N ASN A 192 4.40 2.26 15.33
CA ASN A 192 3.37 2.27 16.38
C ASN A 192 3.56 1.10 17.37
N GLU A 193 3.86 -0.11 16.87
CA GLU A 193 4.14 -1.28 17.71
C GLU A 193 5.38 -1.10 18.60
N GLU A 194 6.39 -0.36 18.13
CA GLU A 194 7.60 -0.06 18.88
C GLU A 194 7.52 1.23 19.71
N GLY A 195 6.36 1.89 19.77
CA GLY A 195 6.19 3.16 20.49
C GLY A 195 6.98 4.32 19.89
N LYS A 196 7.16 4.30 18.56
CA LYS A 196 7.86 5.35 17.81
C LYS A 196 6.88 6.20 17.02
N SER A 197 7.24 7.47 16.81
CA SER A 197 6.55 8.35 15.87
C SER A 197 6.84 7.92 14.43
N PHE A 198 5.98 8.31 13.51
CA PHE A 198 6.20 8.19 12.08
C PHE A 198 5.93 9.54 11.41
N MET A 199 6.90 10.02 10.65
CA MET A 199 6.77 11.21 9.80
C MET A 199 7.39 10.93 8.45
N PHE A 200 6.62 11.09 7.38
CA PHE A 200 7.11 11.01 6.00
C PHE A 200 7.17 12.41 5.39
N ILE A 201 8.32 12.74 4.79
CA ILE A 201 8.57 14.03 4.15
C ILE A 201 8.96 13.74 2.69
N PRO A 202 8.10 14.09 1.70
CA PRO A 202 8.46 13.97 0.29
C PRO A 202 9.73 14.77 -0.01
N SER A 203 10.63 14.19 -0.81
CA SER A 203 11.84 14.88 -1.23
C SER A 203 12.37 14.32 -2.56
N SER A 204 12.65 15.22 -3.49
CA SER A 204 13.33 14.92 -4.75
C SER A 204 14.86 15.12 -4.68
N GLU A 205 15.38 15.64 -3.56
CA GLU A 205 16.77 16.08 -3.39
C GLU A 205 17.56 15.17 -2.45
N LEU A 206 17.44 13.84 -2.62
CA LEU A 206 18.24 12.88 -1.88
C LEU A 206 19.57 12.61 -2.61
N PRO A 207 20.60 12.10 -1.89
CA PRO A 207 21.81 11.62 -2.53
C PRO A 207 21.49 10.65 -3.68
N PRO A 208 22.13 10.79 -4.85
CA PRO A 208 21.76 9.99 -6.02
C PRO A 208 22.05 8.49 -5.80
N LEU A 209 21.04 7.65 -6.06
CA LEU A 209 21.18 6.19 -6.03
C LEU A 209 20.95 5.64 -7.44
N ARG A 210 21.95 4.91 -7.97
CA ARG A 210 21.90 4.41 -9.34
C ARG A 210 20.72 3.47 -9.57
N GLY A 211 19.86 3.81 -10.51
CA GLY A 211 18.67 3.01 -10.88
C GLY A 211 17.42 3.33 -10.05
N TYR A 212 17.50 4.36 -9.22
CA TYR A 212 16.40 4.82 -8.38
C TYR A 212 16.17 6.32 -8.50
N THR A 213 14.96 6.74 -8.19
CA THR A 213 14.57 8.14 -8.04
C THR A 213 14.31 8.43 -6.57
N SER A 214 14.73 9.60 -6.09
CA SER A 214 14.43 10.10 -4.75
C SER A 214 12.93 10.17 -4.54
N PHE A 215 12.45 9.72 -3.38
CA PHE A 215 11.02 9.72 -3.08
C PHE A 215 10.71 10.50 -1.81
N GLY A 216 11.48 10.32 -0.73
CA GLY A 216 11.26 11.03 0.51
C GLY A 216 12.14 10.56 1.65
N ILE A 217 11.84 11.08 2.83
CA ILE A 217 12.57 10.81 4.08
C ILE A 217 11.57 10.36 5.13
N ILE A 218 11.87 9.29 5.85
CA ILE A 218 11.16 8.90 7.06
C ILE A 218 11.98 9.35 8.27
N LYS A 219 11.31 9.96 9.25
CA LYS A 219 11.80 10.18 10.61
C LYS A 219 10.94 9.40 11.59
N SER A 220 11.59 8.74 12.53
CA SER A 220 10.94 7.92 13.54
C SER A 220 11.68 8.03 14.87
N ASP A 221 11.09 8.73 15.82
CA ASP A 221 11.66 8.97 17.15
C ASP A 221 10.82 8.24 18.20
N LEU A 222 11.41 7.92 19.37
CA LEU A 222 10.65 7.39 20.50
C LEU A 222 9.60 8.42 20.93
N LEU A 223 8.37 7.97 21.10
CA LEU A 223 7.31 8.77 21.71
C LEU A 223 7.65 9.00 23.19
N GLN A 224 7.69 10.25 23.63
CA GLN A 224 7.96 10.64 25.02
C GLN A 224 6.74 10.39 25.92
#